data_ec7f9e6f4ab56283704ddd1bdc5311f9
#
_entry.id   ec7f9e6f4ab56283704ddd1bdc5311f9
#
_cell.length_a   1.000
_cell.length_b   1.000
_cell.length_c   1.000
_cell.angle_alpha   90.00
_cell.angle_beta   90.00
_cell.angle_gamma   90.00
#
_symmetry.space_group_name_H-M   'P 1'
#
loop_
_entity.id
_entity.type
_entity.pdbx_description
1 polymer ?
#
loop_
_entity_poly.entity_id
_entity_poly.type
_entity_poly.pdbx_seq_one_letter_code
_entity_poly.pdbx_strand_id
1 'polypeptide(L)'
;VVGQALKDGYREKVYLATKFGSYISHYTGKSVRDNKYNSVEREIDESLARLQTDYIDFYIMHWPDENTPIEETMAVCNMLKKKGKIRYIGMSNSSKELIQEAQKYAKIDVIQPPFSIVNQSERELMEWAETQGIGTMTYGSLGGGILTGAIRELPKPDPKDMRQVFYPFFKEPVFSNVMELLKTLDKI
;
A
#
# COMPACT_ATOMS: atom_id res chain seq x y z
N VAL A 1 1.36 11.90 15.47
CA VAL A 1 2.82 11.58 15.45
C VAL A 1 3.44 12.09 14.14
N VAL A 2 3.04 11.53 12.94
CA VAL A 2 3.68 11.93 11.66
C VAL A 2 3.55 13.43 11.41
N GLY A 3 2.34 14.03 11.54
CA GLY A 3 2.13 15.45 11.34
C GLY A 3 3.02 16.34 12.25
N GLN A 4 3.33 15.89 13.47
CA GLN A 4 4.27 16.60 14.35
C GLN A 4 5.72 16.51 13.83
N ALA A 5 6.10 15.36 13.26
CA ALA A 5 7.44 15.18 12.71
C ALA A 5 7.69 15.98 11.41
N LEU A 6 6.60 16.43 10.75
CA LEU A 6 6.69 17.21 9.51
C LEU A 6 6.81 18.73 9.75
N LYS A 7 6.81 19.19 11.02
CA LYS A 7 6.96 20.60 11.35
C LYS A 7 8.38 21.12 11.10
N ASP A 8 8.56 22.41 11.26
CA ASP A 8 9.86 23.10 11.23
C ASP A 8 10.62 22.90 9.91
N GLY A 9 9.87 22.90 8.78
CA GLY A 9 10.44 22.78 7.44
C GLY A 9 10.84 21.34 7.04
N TYR A 10 10.39 20.34 7.78
CA TYR A 10 10.64 18.94 7.36
C TYR A 10 9.67 18.46 6.28
N ARG A 11 8.46 19.07 6.19
CA ARG A 11 7.47 18.68 5.16
C ARG A 11 8.04 18.78 3.74
N GLU A 12 8.80 19.80 3.45
CA GLU A 12 9.38 20.06 2.13
C GLU A 12 10.59 19.17 1.82
N LYS A 13 11.14 18.51 2.83
CA LYS A 13 12.33 17.64 2.72
C LYS A 13 11.98 16.18 2.49
N VAL A 14 10.69 15.81 2.50
CA VAL A 14 10.24 14.43 2.40
C VAL A 14 9.13 14.28 1.37
N TYR A 15 9.05 13.10 0.78
CA TYR A 15 7.88 12.66 0.04
C TYR A 15 6.92 11.94 0.99
N LEU A 16 5.69 12.43 1.09
CA LEU A 16 4.67 11.92 1.97
C LEU A 16 3.66 11.10 1.19
N ALA A 17 3.48 9.85 1.59
CA ALA A 17 2.47 8.95 1.01
C ALA A 17 1.38 8.64 2.03
N THR A 18 0.13 8.63 1.59
CA THR A 18 -1.00 8.07 2.34
C THR A 18 -1.94 7.32 1.41
N LYS A 19 -2.85 6.55 1.99
CA LYS A 19 -3.76 5.68 1.24
C LYS A 19 -5.21 6.08 1.48
N PHE A 20 -6.09 5.69 0.55
CA PHE A 20 -7.54 5.84 0.61
C PHE A 20 -8.27 4.57 0.21
N GLY A 21 -9.58 4.56 0.41
CA GLY A 21 -10.47 3.50 -0.06
C GLY A 21 -10.47 2.26 0.80
N SER A 22 -9.96 2.33 2.04
CA SER A 22 -10.07 1.24 3.01
C SER A 22 -10.10 1.79 4.43
N TYR A 23 -11.16 1.52 5.15
CA TYR A 23 -11.32 1.96 6.53
C TYR A 23 -12.03 0.89 7.39
N ILE A 24 -11.92 1.02 8.70
CA ILE A 24 -12.68 0.18 9.64
C ILE A 24 -14.01 0.86 9.94
N SER A 25 -15.10 0.20 9.61
CA SER A 25 -16.44 0.69 9.92
C SER A 25 -16.65 0.77 11.43
N HIS A 26 -17.01 1.93 11.93
CA HIS A 26 -17.34 2.13 13.35
C HIS A 26 -18.58 1.35 13.79
N TYR A 27 -19.47 1.00 12.84
CA TYR A 27 -20.70 0.26 13.14
C TYR A 27 -20.49 -1.25 13.23
N THR A 28 -19.60 -1.79 12.39
CA THR A 28 -19.43 -3.25 12.25
C THR A 28 -18.08 -3.75 12.75
N GLY A 29 -17.11 -2.85 12.97
CA GLY A 29 -15.73 -3.21 13.28
C GLY A 29 -15.00 -3.92 12.13
N LYS A 30 -15.59 -4.01 10.94
CA LYS A 30 -15.04 -4.69 9.78
C LYS A 30 -14.35 -3.69 8.83
N SER A 31 -13.36 -4.19 8.10
CA SER A 31 -12.78 -3.44 6.99
C SER A 31 -13.82 -3.25 5.87
N VAL A 32 -13.93 -2.03 5.38
CA VAL A 32 -14.78 -1.63 4.26
C VAL A 32 -13.89 -1.09 3.16
N ARG A 33 -14.19 -1.43 1.91
CA ARG A 33 -13.59 -0.82 0.72
C ARG A 33 -14.60 0.15 0.13
N ASP A 34 -14.18 1.38 -0.12
CA ASP A 34 -15.05 2.43 -0.65
C ASP A 34 -14.22 3.45 -1.43
N ASN A 35 -14.20 3.30 -2.75
CA ASN A 35 -13.44 4.17 -3.66
C ASN A 35 -14.34 5.21 -4.35
N LYS A 36 -15.57 5.42 -3.86
CA LYS A 36 -16.51 6.41 -4.40
C LYS A 36 -15.97 7.82 -4.24
N TYR A 37 -16.37 8.67 -5.15
CA TYR A 37 -15.94 10.08 -5.21
C TYR A 37 -15.98 10.78 -3.85
N ASN A 38 -17.14 10.77 -3.18
CA ASN A 38 -17.32 11.47 -1.90
C ASN A 38 -16.47 10.88 -0.76
N SER A 39 -16.26 9.57 -0.75
CA SER A 39 -15.42 8.91 0.24
C SER A 39 -13.96 9.30 0.09
N VAL A 40 -13.44 9.24 -1.13
CA VAL A 40 -12.04 9.62 -1.44
C VAL A 40 -11.78 11.09 -1.14
N GLU A 41 -12.74 12.00 -1.49
CA GLU A 41 -12.63 13.43 -1.19
C GLU A 41 -12.64 13.69 0.33
N ARG A 42 -13.47 13.01 1.10
CA ARG A 42 -13.47 13.10 2.56
C ARG A 42 -12.16 12.58 3.16
N GLU A 43 -11.69 11.41 2.73
CA GLU A 43 -10.49 10.77 3.27
C GLU A 43 -9.22 11.59 3.05
N ILE A 44 -9.10 12.33 1.95
CA ILE A 44 -7.96 13.23 1.76
C ILE A 44 -8.01 14.39 2.76
N ASP A 45 -9.17 15.00 2.99
CA ASP A 45 -9.29 16.12 3.92
C ASP A 45 -8.99 15.70 5.36
N GLU A 46 -9.46 14.52 5.78
CA GLU A 46 -9.11 13.94 7.05
C GLU A 46 -7.61 13.62 7.16
N SER A 47 -6.99 13.15 6.08
CA SER A 47 -5.54 12.85 6.04
C SER A 47 -4.72 14.13 6.15
N LEU A 48 -5.06 15.17 5.41
CA LEU A 48 -4.39 16.48 5.47
C LEU A 48 -4.49 17.09 6.86
N ALA A 49 -5.68 17.02 7.49
CA ALA A 49 -5.88 17.51 8.85
C ALA A 49 -5.02 16.73 9.89
N ARG A 50 -5.00 15.39 9.81
CA ARG A 50 -4.19 14.57 10.72
C ARG A 50 -2.69 14.76 10.52
N LEU A 51 -2.26 14.95 9.27
CA LEU A 51 -0.86 15.14 8.88
C LEU A 51 -0.39 16.58 9.01
N GLN A 52 -1.31 17.54 9.24
CA GLN A 52 -1.02 18.97 9.41
C GLN A 52 -0.25 19.54 8.21
N THR A 53 -0.70 19.22 6.99
CA THR A 53 -0.11 19.66 5.72
C THR A 53 -1.21 19.94 4.71
N ASP A 54 -0.91 20.77 3.72
CA ASP A 54 -1.86 21.17 2.68
C ASP A 54 -1.84 20.24 1.47
N TYR A 55 -0.85 19.37 1.37
CA TYR A 55 -0.72 18.43 0.25
C TYR A 55 -0.07 17.10 0.64
N ILE A 56 -0.37 16.07 -0.15
CA ILE A 56 0.24 14.74 -0.11
C ILE A 56 1.02 14.53 -1.41
N ASP A 57 2.21 13.95 -1.34
CA ASP A 57 2.96 13.65 -2.56
C ASP A 57 2.34 12.44 -3.27
N PHE A 58 2.17 11.32 -2.60
CA PHE A 58 1.57 10.11 -3.19
C PHE A 58 0.26 9.76 -2.51
N TYR A 59 -0.85 9.83 -3.25
CA TYR A 59 -2.17 9.40 -2.79
C TYR A 59 -2.52 8.08 -3.46
N ILE A 60 -2.57 7.00 -2.65
CA ILE A 60 -2.54 5.63 -3.16
C ILE A 60 -3.86 4.93 -2.85
N MET A 61 -4.54 4.42 -3.86
CA MET A 61 -5.66 3.50 -3.67
C MET A 61 -5.17 2.25 -2.95
N HIS A 62 -5.69 1.98 -1.74
CA HIS A 62 -5.20 0.91 -0.88
C HIS A 62 -5.63 -0.46 -1.36
N TRP A 63 -6.91 -0.59 -1.70
CA TRP A 63 -7.54 -1.76 -2.28
C TRP A 63 -8.58 -1.35 -3.31
N PRO A 64 -8.72 -2.07 -4.40
CA PRO A 64 -9.85 -1.90 -5.31
C PRO A 64 -11.18 -2.16 -4.60
N ASP A 65 -12.19 -1.39 -4.97
CA ASP A 65 -13.59 -1.61 -4.60
C ASP A 65 -14.36 -2.04 -5.84
N GLU A 66 -14.81 -3.29 -5.86
CA GLU A 66 -15.53 -3.90 -6.99
C GLU A 66 -16.89 -3.22 -7.28
N ASN A 67 -17.42 -2.46 -6.31
CA ASN A 67 -18.69 -1.76 -6.43
C ASN A 67 -18.54 -0.31 -6.95
N THR A 68 -17.30 0.14 -7.18
CA THR A 68 -17.02 1.49 -7.68
C THR A 68 -16.28 1.42 -9.01
N PRO A 69 -16.83 1.95 -10.10
CA PRO A 69 -16.12 2.05 -11.37
C PRO A 69 -14.79 2.82 -11.19
N ILE A 70 -13.72 2.29 -11.77
CA ILE A 70 -12.38 2.91 -11.63
C ILE A 70 -12.33 4.32 -12.21
N GLU A 71 -13.18 4.61 -13.20
CA GLU A 71 -13.38 5.94 -13.78
C GLU A 71 -13.74 6.97 -12.70
N GLU A 72 -14.70 6.64 -11.82
CA GLU A 72 -15.15 7.53 -10.72
C GLU A 72 -13.99 7.80 -9.76
N THR A 73 -13.26 6.78 -9.37
CA THR A 73 -12.09 6.91 -8.51
C THR A 73 -11.00 7.77 -9.14
N MET A 74 -10.73 7.60 -10.43
CA MET A 74 -9.72 8.39 -11.13
C MET A 74 -10.17 9.83 -11.37
N ALA A 75 -11.47 10.06 -11.55
CA ALA A 75 -12.03 11.42 -11.67
C ALA A 75 -11.79 12.24 -10.40
N VAL A 76 -12.03 11.68 -9.21
CA VAL A 76 -11.76 12.37 -7.95
C VAL A 76 -10.25 12.59 -7.75
N CYS A 77 -9.40 11.62 -8.06
CA CYS A 77 -7.94 11.79 -7.97
C CYS A 77 -7.46 12.94 -8.87
N ASN A 78 -7.94 13.04 -10.10
CA ASN A 78 -7.61 14.14 -11.00
C ASN A 78 -8.10 15.50 -10.47
N MET A 79 -9.29 15.55 -9.88
CA MET A 79 -9.82 16.76 -9.25
C MET A 79 -8.94 17.20 -8.08
N LEU A 80 -8.52 16.26 -7.22
CA LEU A 80 -7.64 16.52 -6.09
C LEU A 80 -6.26 17.00 -6.54
N LYS A 81 -5.75 16.45 -7.63
CA LYS A 81 -4.49 16.90 -8.27
C LYS A 81 -4.63 18.33 -8.79
N LYS A 82 -5.74 18.68 -9.46
CA LYS A 82 -6.04 20.05 -9.91
C LYS A 82 -6.16 21.04 -8.76
N LYS A 83 -6.74 20.61 -7.61
CA LYS A 83 -6.82 21.40 -6.38
C LYS A 83 -5.47 21.53 -5.64
N GLY A 84 -4.42 20.85 -6.07
CA GLY A 84 -3.11 20.85 -5.44
C GLY A 84 -3.02 20.03 -4.13
N LYS A 85 -4.09 19.30 -3.77
CA LYS A 85 -4.12 18.45 -2.57
C LYS A 85 -3.24 17.21 -2.68
N ILE A 86 -3.03 16.70 -3.91
CA ILE A 86 -2.12 15.57 -4.19
C ILE A 86 -1.22 15.87 -5.39
N ARG A 87 -0.03 15.27 -5.42
CA ARG A 87 0.93 15.42 -6.55
C ARG A 87 0.88 14.23 -7.50
N TYR A 88 0.89 13.02 -6.95
CA TYR A 88 0.99 11.77 -7.69
C TYR A 88 -0.12 10.81 -7.28
N ILE A 89 -0.61 10.04 -8.25
CA ILE A 89 -1.67 9.03 -8.07
C ILE A 89 -1.02 7.66 -8.04
N GLY A 90 -1.36 6.86 -7.05
CA GLY A 90 -0.87 5.49 -6.91
C GLY A 90 -1.98 4.45 -6.77
N MET A 91 -1.61 3.19 -7.06
CA MET A 91 -2.49 2.03 -6.86
C MET A 91 -1.73 0.92 -6.13
N SER A 92 -2.37 0.32 -5.13
CA SER A 92 -1.87 -0.83 -4.40
C SER A 92 -2.82 -2.01 -4.55
N ASN A 93 -2.30 -3.25 -4.46
CA ASN A 93 -3.11 -4.46 -4.51
C ASN A 93 -4.04 -4.54 -5.75
N SER A 94 -3.57 -4.06 -6.87
CA SER A 94 -4.33 -3.94 -8.12
C SER A 94 -3.70 -4.79 -9.21
N SER A 95 -4.54 -5.48 -10.00
CA SER A 95 -4.04 -6.25 -11.15
C SER A 95 -3.55 -5.32 -12.27
N LYS A 96 -2.74 -5.88 -13.16
CA LYS A 96 -2.27 -5.19 -14.36
C LYS A 96 -3.42 -4.63 -15.19
N GLU A 97 -4.48 -5.41 -15.37
CA GLU A 97 -5.67 -5.05 -16.16
C GLU A 97 -6.38 -3.84 -15.55
N LEU A 98 -6.53 -3.82 -14.22
CA LEU A 98 -7.16 -2.70 -13.53
C LEU A 98 -6.30 -1.43 -13.63
N ILE A 99 -4.98 -1.55 -13.55
CA ILE A 99 -4.07 -0.41 -13.72
C ILE A 99 -4.17 0.13 -15.15
N GLN A 100 -4.18 -0.75 -16.16
CA GLN A 100 -4.37 -0.34 -17.56
C GLN A 100 -5.72 0.34 -17.79
N GLU A 101 -6.78 -0.13 -17.13
CA GLU A 101 -8.09 0.52 -17.19
C GLU A 101 -8.03 1.92 -16.55
N ALA A 102 -7.44 2.03 -15.36
CA ALA A 102 -7.26 3.32 -14.67
C ALA A 102 -6.46 4.33 -15.51
N GLN A 103 -5.45 3.86 -16.26
CA GLN A 103 -4.63 4.71 -17.14
C GLN A 103 -5.42 5.39 -18.26
N LYS A 104 -6.61 4.90 -18.61
CA LYS A 104 -7.50 5.57 -19.60
C LYS A 104 -8.08 6.88 -19.04
N TYR A 105 -8.16 7.01 -17.73
CA TYR A 105 -8.82 8.11 -17.05
C TYR A 105 -7.85 9.03 -16.28
N ALA A 106 -6.72 8.49 -15.80
CA ALA A 106 -5.70 9.26 -15.09
C ALA A 106 -4.31 8.71 -15.33
N LYS A 107 -3.29 9.55 -15.22
CA LYS A 107 -1.90 9.09 -15.16
C LYS A 107 -1.68 8.38 -13.82
N ILE A 108 -1.29 7.11 -13.86
CA ILE A 108 -0.85 6.36 -12.69
C ILE A 108 0.67 6.56 -12.57
N ASP A 109 1.10 7.16 -11.47
CA ASP A 109 2.49 7.53 -11.25
C ASP A 109 3.27 6.46 -10.48
N VAL A 110 2.59 5.68 -9.63
CA VAL A 110 3.24 4.66 -8.79
C VAL A 110 2.31 3.47 -8.52
N ILE A 111 2.90 2.27 -8.41
CA ILE A 111 2.23 1.09 -7.86
C ILE A 111 2.88 0.69 -6.54
N GLN A 112 2.08 0.10 -5.63
CA GLN A 112 2.57 -0.41 -4.35
C GLN A 112 2.24 -1.90 -4.17
N PRO A 113 3.03 -2.81 -4.77
CA PRO A 113 2.87 -4.25 -4.62
C PRO A 113 3.64 -4.81 -3.41
N PRO A 114 3.26 -6.00 -2.88
CA PRO A 114 4.11 -6.74 -1.96
C PRO A 114 5.37 -7.26 -2.67
N PHE A 115 6.53 -7.12 -2.05
CA PHE A 115 7.75 -7.70 -2.59
C PHE A 115 8.80 -7.93 -1.49
N SER A 116 9.41 -9.11 -1.49
CA SER A 116 10.54 -9.46 -0.62
C SER A 116 11.32 -10.62 -1.21
N ILE A 117 12.43 -11.01 -0.60
CA ILE A 117 13.19 -12.19 -0.99
C ILE A 117 12.35 -13.49 -0.92
N VAL A 118 11.34 -13.54 -0.03
CA VAL A 118 10.42 -14.68 0.12
C VAL A 118 9.07 -14.50 -0.55
N ASN A 119 8.82 -13.36 -1.18
CA ASN A 119 7.61 -13.11 -1.96
C ASN A 119 7.94 -12.30 -3.20
N GLN A 120 7.91 -12.95 -4.35
CA GLN A 120 8.19 -12.34 -5.64
C GLN A 120 7.01 -12.47 -6.62
N SER A 121 5.80 -12.69 -6.08
CA SER A 121 4.58 -12.88 -6.88
C SER A 121 4.29 -11.74 -7.85
N GLU A 122 4.67 -10.52 -7.47
CA GLU A 122 4.39 -9.31 -8.25
C GLU A 122 5.57 -8.86 -9.13
N ARG A 123 6.59 -9.69 -9.31
CA ARG A 123 7.76 -9.36 -10.14
C ARG A 123 7.37 -8.94 -11.56
N GLU A 124 6.55 -9.75 -12.22
CA GLU A 124 6.12 -9.48 -13.61
C GLU A 124 5.31 -8.17 -13.70
N LEU A 125 4.48 -7.87 -12.70
CA LEU A 125 3.75 -6.61 -12.63
C LEU A 125 4.72 -5.43 -12.50
N MET A 126 5.76 -5.55 -11.68
CA MET A 126 6.77 -4.50 -11.50
C MET A 126 7.58 -4.25 -12.77
N GLU A 127 8.04 -5.33 -13.43
CA GLU A 127 8.75 -5.26 -14.70
C GLU A 127 7.90 -4.60 -15.80
N TRP A 128 6.61 -4.98 -15.87
CA TRP A 128 5.68 -4.30 -16.78
C TRP A 128 5.50 -2.82 -16.41
N ALA A 129 5.31 -2.48 -15.14
CA ALA A 129 5.12 -1.10 -14.69
C ALA A 129 6.30 -0.20 -15.09
N GLU A 130 7.52 -0.71 -14.98
CA GLU A 130 8.73 -0.01 -15.42
C GLU A 130 8.66 0.34 -16.93
N THR A 131 8.19 -0.59 -17.77
CA THR A 131 8.01 -0.33 -19.22
C THR A 131 6.97 0.76 -19.51
N GLN A 132 6.06 1.01 -18.57
CA GLN A 132 5.03 2.06 -18.68
C GLN A 132 5.45 3.39 -18.03
N GLY A 133 6.67 3.47 -17.49
CA GLY A 133 7.13 4.64 -16.74
C GLY A 133 6.40 4.84 -15.40
N ILE A 134 5.84 3.76 -14.84
CA ILE A 134 5.19 3.75 -13.52
C ILE A 134 6.25 3.36 -12.48
N GLY A 135 6.43 4.20 -11.46
CA GLY A 135 7.33 3.90 -10.34
C GLY A 135 6.80 2.75 -9.46
N THR A 136 7.70 2.09 -8.74
CA THR A 136 7.35 1.02 -7.81
C THR A 136 7.76 1.36 -6.39
N MET A 137 6.84 1.20 -5.44
CA MET A 137 7.05 1.40 -4.01
C MET A 137 6.60 0.13 -3.27
N THR A 138 7.52 -0.80 -3.01
CA THR A 138 7.16 -2.10 -2.45
C THR A 138 6.82 -2.04 -0.95
N TYR A 139 6.00 -2.98 -0.49
CA TYR A 139 5.75 -3.20 0.93
C TYR A 139 6.03 -4.65 1.33
N GLY A 140 6.10 -4.91 2.63
CA GLY A 140 6.36 -6.26 3.15
C GLY A 140 7.77 -6.78 2.93
N SER A 141 8.76 -5.90 2.74
CA SER A 141 10.14 -6.24 2.38
C SER A 141 10.84 -7.18 3.37
N LEU A 142 10.44 -7.15 4.64
CA LEU A 142 10.93 -8.07 5.67
C LEU A 142 10.01 -9.29 5.91
N GLY A 143 9.05 -9.58 5.00
CA GLY A 143 8.15 -10.72 5.10
C GLY A 143 7.32 -10.73 6.39
N GLY A 144 6.79 -9.56 6.82
CA GLY A 144 6.08 -9.46 8.10
C GLY A 144 6.97 -9.63 9.34
N GLY A 145 8.29 -9.47 9.17
CA GLY A 145 9.29 -9.61 10.22
C GLY A 145 9.99 -10.97 10.27
N ILE A 146 9.58 -11.95 9.45
CA ILE A 146 10.22 -13.29 9.47
C ILE A 146 11.68 -13.24 9.01
N LEU A 147 11.99 -12.33 8.08
CA LEU A 147 13.36 -12.16 7.55
C LEU A 147 14.32 -11.45 8.52
N THR A 148 13.83 -10.93 9.64
CA THR A 148 14.71 -10.32 10.67
C THR A 148 15.50 -11.35 11.47
N GLY A 149 15.12 -12.63 11.37
CA GLY A 149 15.73 -13.70 12.18
C GLY A 149 15.25 -13.73 13.64
N ALA A 150 14.38 -12.81 14.05
CA ALA A 150 13.85 -12.81 15.42
C ALA A 150 12.83 -13.93 15.70
N ILE A 151 12.25 -14.51 14.63
CA ILE A 151 11.26 -15.59 14.71
C ILE A 151 11.93 -16.85 14.16
N ARG A 152 12.30 -17.77 15.03
CA ARG A 152 13.02 -19.02 14.66
C ARG A 152 12.19 -20.28 14.89
N GLU A 153 11.07 -20.16 15.55
CA GLU A 153 10.10 -21.24 15.77
C GLU A 153 8.74 -20.80 15.25
N LEU A 154 7.96 -21.76 14.75
CA LEU A 154 6.62 -21.47 14.26
C LEU A 154 5.76 -20.88 15.39
N PRO A 155 5.28 -19.64 15.28
CA PRO A 155 4.49 -19.04 16.34
C PRO A 155 3.19 -19.81 16.57
N LYS A 156 2.77 -19.89 17.83
CA LYS A 156 1.44 -20.42 18.16
C LYS A 156 0.35 -19.57 17.49
N PRO A 157 -0.75 -20.20 17.05
CA PRO A 157 -1.87 -19.46 16.48
C PRO A 157 -2.36 -18.37 17.45
N ASP A 158 -2.37 -17.12 16.97
CA ASP A 158 -2.89 -15.97 17.70
C ASP A 158 -3.83 -15.18 16.77
N PRO A 159 -5.14 -15.13 17.04
CA PRO A 159 -6.12 -14.39 16.23
C PRO A 159 -5.88 -12.88 16.24
N LYS A 160 -5.04 -12.35 17.14
CA LYS A 160 -4.64 -10.95 17.20
C LYS A 160 -3.40 -10.67 16.35
N ASP A 161 -2.63 -11.68 15.99
CA ASP A 161 -1.47 -11.54 15.12
C ASP A 161 -1.88 -11.65 13.65
N MET A 162 -2.22 -10.51 13.07
CA MET A 162 -2.63 -10.43 11.67
C MET A 162 -1.56 -10.91 10.68
N ARG A 163 -0.29 -11.01 11.07
CA ARG A 163 0.78 -11.55 10.22
C ARG A 163 0.50 -13.00 9.83
N GLN A 164 0.00 -13.80 10.76
CA GLN A 164 -0.37 -15.20 10.53
C GLN A 164 -1.58 -15.35 9.58
N VAL A 165 -2.38 -14.30 9.44
CA VAL A 165 -3.51 -14.26 8.50
C VAL A 165 -3.04 -13.85 7.11
N PHE A 166 -2.23 -12.78 7.02
CA PHE A 166 -1.84 -12.18 5.74
C PHE A 166 -0.66 -12.86 5.05
N TYR A 167 0.27 -13.47 5.81
CA TYR A 167 1.49 -14.01 5.24
C TYR A 167 1.55 -15.53 5.30
N PRO A 168 1.79 -16.22 4.18
CA PRO A 168 1.94 -17.67 4.17
C PRO A 168 3.19 -18.16 4.92
N PHE A 169 4.14 -17.26 5.20
CA PHE A 169 5.41 -17.54 5.85
C PHE A 169 5.28 -18.02 7.31
N PHE A 170 4.14 -17.82 7.92
CA PHE A 170 3.83 -18.27 9.29
C PHE A 170 3.02 -19.57 9.33
N LYS A 171 3.10 -20.37 8.26
CA LYS A 171 2.44 -21.68 8.13
C LYS A 171 3.37 -22.69 7.48
N GLU A 172 3.25 -23.96 7.89
CA GLU A 172 3.96 -25.04 7.20
C GLU A 172 3.35 -25.33 5.80
N PRO A 173 4.14 -25.76 4.84
CA PRO A 173 5.60 -26.00 4.87
C PRO A 173 6.45 -24.75 4.62
N VAL A 174 5.81 -23.59 4.35
CA VAL A 174 6.52 -22.38 3.93
C VAL A 174 7.43 -21.85 5.04
N PHE A 175 7.00 -21.95 6.31
CA PHE A 175 7.82 -21.54 7.44
C PHE A 175 9.16 -22.28 7.47
N SER A 176 9.15 -23.62 7.36
CA SER A 176 10.38 -24.42 7.33
C SER A 176 11.30 -24.01 6.20
N ASN A 177 10.79 -23.75 5.00
CA ASN A 177 11.58 -23.29 3.86
C ASN A 177 12.25 -21.92 4.13
N VAL A 178 11.54 -21.02 4.79
CA VAL A 178 12.13 -19.72 5.18
C VAL A 178 13.20 -19.89 6.23
N MET A 179 13.05 -20.83 7.17
CA MET A 179 14.10 -21.12 8.16
C MET A 179 15.38 -21.65 7.52
N GLU A 180 15.28 -22.48 6.48
CA GLU A 180 16.47 -22.92 5.72
C GLU A 180 17.15 -21.76 4.98
N LEU A 181 16.35 -20.84 4.39
CA LEU A 181 16.90 -19.62 3.79
C LEU A 181 17.66 -18.79 4.83
N LEU A 182 17.06 -18.58 6.01
CA LEU A 182 17.69 -17.81 7.08
C LEU A 182 19.02 -18.38 7.54
N LYS A 183 19.18 -19.72 7.59
CA LYS A 183 20.48 -20.34 7.88
C LYS A 183 21.57 -19.96 6.87
N THR A 184 21.18 -19.68 5.63
CA THR A 184 22.11 -19.21 4.60
C THR A 184 22.41 -17.73 4.78
N LEU A 185 21.42 -16.92 5.07
CA LEU A 185 21.59 -15.48 5.30
C LEU A 185 22.40 -15.18 6.57
N ASP A 186 22.29 -16.01 7.61
CA ASP A 186 23.07 -15.88 8.85
C ASP A 186 24.60 -16.06 8.65
N LYS A 187 25.03 -16.52 7.47
CA LYS A 187 26.45 -16.72 7.14
C LYS A 187 27.08 -15.53 6.37
N ILE A 188 26.26 -14.58 5.96
CA ILE A 188 26.66 -13.38 5.20
C ILE A 188 26.87 -12.23 6.16
#